data_cca1b81a434faa3dbdb8b313040073c1
#
_entry.id   cca1b81a434faa3dbdb8b313040073c1
#
_cell.length_a   1.000
_cell.length_b   1.000
_cell.length_c   1.000
_cell.angle_alpha   90.00
_cell.angle_beta   90.00
_cell.angle_gamma   90.00
#
_symmetry.space_group_name_H-M   'P 1'
#
loop_
_entity.id
_entity.type
_entity.pdbx_description
1 polymer ?
#
loop_
_entity_poly.entity_id
_entity_poly.type
_entity_poly.pdbx_seq_one_letter_code
_entity_poly.pdbx_strand_id
1 'polypeptide(L)'
;MRIVSLNDKVLFFELFKKYGNACTIYPEFNDLMKGIRMLHQKYLPIKNSIWYTEEFKQLGNNENVVIIFDSILSVPAANFLRTHFPQLRIIYWFWNHINDNRILTGLQEGIEKWSYDIEDCKKYDLRYNTQFYFKELIRDVSSTDTIWDFCFIGGEKGRIATIEKCRDLIEKAGYSSNFIIVSDDRKKREKQLLPYSSIVDIIQKSRCIVDIVSPTQKGLTLRPLEALYHRKKLLTNFEEIKHQDFFAPENICVINDITYNDIISFMSTPMRDIPDEVKEQYTFQNWMNRFSEV
;
A
#
# COMPACT_ATOMS: atom_id res chain seq x y z
N MET A 1 -9.42 5.35 -18.03
CA MET A 1 -9.42 5.32 -16.55
C MET A 1 -8.15 6.00 -16.05
N ARG A 2 -8.25 6.94 -15.15
CA ARG A 2 -7.13 7.78 -14.68
C ARG A 2 -6.90 7.60 -13.19
N ILE A 3 -5.64 7.45 -12.78
CA ILE A 3 -5.25 7.45 -11.37
C ILE A 3 -5.05 8.89 -10.90
N VAL A 4 -5.62 9.22 -9.76
CA VAL A 4 -5.52 10.55 -9.17
C VAL A 4 -4.89 10.43 -7.78
N SER A 5 -3.74 11.06 -7.60
CA SER A 5 -3.03 11.11 -6.34
C SER A 5 -2.93 12.52 -5.79
N LEU A 6 -2.61 12.67 -4.50
CA LEU A 6 -2.46 14.00 -3.89
C LEU A 6 -1.37 14.82 -4.57
N ASN A 7 -0.22 14.21 -4.78
CA ASN A 7 0.96 14.80 -5.40
C ASN A 7 1.84 13.68 -5.99
N ASP A 8 2.95 14.03 -6.59
CA ASP A 8 3.91 13.14 -7.23
C ASP A 8 4.81 12.33 -6.25
N LYS A 9 4.74 12.63 -4.94
CA LYS A 9 5.52 11.92 -3.89
C LYS A 9 4.82 10.65 -3.37
N VAL A 10 3.66 10.31 -3.95
CA VAL A 10 2.94 9.08 -3.60
C VAL A 10 3.72 7.88 -4.13
N LEU A 11 3.75 6.82 -3.33
CA LEU A 11 4.34 5.55 -3.71
C LEU A 11 3.81 5.11 -5.09
N PHE A 12 4.71 4.69 -5.96
CA PHE A 12 4.40 4.24 -7.33
C PHE A 12 3.90 5.32 -8.31
N PHE A 13 3.93 6.62 -7.98
CA PHE A 13 3.40 7.64 -8.88
C PHE A 13 4.05 7.61 -10.27
N GLU A 14 5.38 7.43 -10.35
CA GLU A 14 6.08 7.31 -11.63
C GLU A 14 5.66 6.06 -12.43
N LEU A 15 5.33 4.97 -11.75
CA LEU A 15 4.79 3.78 -12.41
C LEU A 15 3.36 4.02 -12.90
N PHE A 16 2.51 4.68 -12.13
CA PHE A 16 1.19 5.09 -12.60
C PHE A 16 1.29 5.96 -13.86
N LYS A 17 2.23 6.91 -13.91
CA LYS A 17 2.50 7.73 -15.10
C LYS A 17 2.97 6.89 -16.29
N LYS A 18 3.84 5.89 -16.06
CA LYS A 18 4.33 4.98 -17.10
C LYS A 18 3.18 4.23 -17.80
N TYR A 19 2.14 3.85 -17.06
CA TYR A 19 0.92 3.28 -17.63
C TYR A 19 0.01 4.32 -18.31
N GLY A 20 0.47 5.57 -18.42
CA GLY A 20 -0.18 6.63 -19.18
C GLY A 20 -1.34 7.32 -18.47
N ASN A 21 -1.59 7.02 -17.20
CA ASN A 21 -2.86 7.35 -16.57
C ASN A 21 -2.75 7.91 -15.15
N ALA A 22 -1.80 8.81 -14.87
CA ALA A 22 -1.74 9.46 -13.56
C ALA A 22 -1.73 10.98 -13.65
N CYS A 23 -2.45 11.63 -12.75
CA CYS A 23 -2.33 13.06 -12.50
C CYS A 23 -2.36 13.38 -11.00
N THR A 24 -2.00 14.60 -10.65
CA THR A 24 -1.99 15.08 -9.27
C THR A 24 -3.12 16.06 -9.02
N ILE A 25 -3.72 15.99 -7.82
CA ILE A 25 -4.73 16.96 -7.37
C ILE A 25 -4.06 18.34 -7.20
N TYR A 26 -2.92 18.36 -6.51
CA TYR A 26 -2.21 19.58 -6.15
C TYR A 26 -0.89 19.66 -6.90
N PRO A 27 -0.47 20.87 -7.33
CA PRO A 27 0.88 21.11 -7.79
C PRO A 27 1.88 20.96 -6.63
N GLU A 28 3.16 20.92 -6.96
CA GLU A 28 4.19 20.94 -5.93
C GLU A 28 4.22 22.31 -5.24
N PHE A 29 3.99 22.32 -3.94
CA PHE A 29 4.02 23.52 -3.11
C PHE A 29 5.22 23.49 -2.19
N ASN A 30 5.84 24.65 -1.96
CA ASN A 30 6.72 24.84 -0.81
C ASN A 30 5.92 24.81 0.51
N ASP A 31 6.61 24.72 1.64
CA ASP A 31 5.95 24.53 2.95
C ASP A 31 5.07 25.72 3.35
N LEU A 32 5.43 26.94 2.96
CA LEU A 32 4.62 28.14 3.18
C LEU A 32 3.28 28.02 2.44
N MET A 33 3.31 27.68 1.15
CA MET A 33 2.09 27.53 0.33
C MET A 33 1.23 26.36 0.80
N LYS A 34 1.84 25.25 1.26
CA LYS A 34 1.11 24.15 1.92
C LYS A 34 0.36 24.66 3.15
N GLY A 35 1.03 25.47 4.00
CA GLY A 35 0.41 26.06 5.19
C GLY A 35 -0.76 26.99 4.83
N ILE A 36 -0.61 27.86 3.84
CA ILE A 36 -1.66 28.76 3.37
C ILE A 36 -2.84 27.96 2.83
N ARG A 37 -2.60 26.91 2.00
CA ARG A 37 -3.65 26.04 1.49
C ARG A 37 -4.41 25.36 2.63
N MET A 38 -3.71 24.81 3.64
CA MET A 38 -4.36 24.14 4.78
C MET A 38 -5.26 25.11 5.58
N LEU A 39 -4.80 26.34 5.82
CA LEU A 39 -5.60 27.37 6.47
C LEU A 39 -6.82 27.73 5.62
N HIS A 40 -6.63 27.96 4.31
CA HIS A 40 -7.73 28.25 3.41
C HIS A 40 -8.78 27.13 3.39
N GLN A 41 -8.35 25.88 3.25
CA GLN A 41 -9.24 24.73 3.21
C GLN A 41 -10.00 24.52 4.54
N LYS A 42 -9.40 24.90 5.67
CA LYS A 42 -10.02 24.81 7.00
C LYS A 42 -11.05 25.90 7.26
N TYR A 43 -10.76 27.14 6.87
CA TYR A 43 -11.57 28.31 7.24
C TYR A 43 -12.41 28.89 6.10
N LEU A 44 -12.01 28.64 4.85
CA LEU A 44 -12.67 29.15 3.64
C LEU A 44 -12.85 28.00 2.60
N PRO A 45 -13.63 26.97 2.90
CA PRO A 45 -13.73 25.78 2.04
C PRO A 45 -14.35 26.09 0.66
N ILE A 46 -14.94 27.27 0.48
CA ILE A 46 -15.49 27.75 -0.79
C ILE A 46 -14.32 28.07 -1.73
N LYS A 47 -14.34 27.54 -2.97
CA LYS A 47 -13.32 27.72 -4.00
C LYS A 47 -11.99 26.96 -3.76
N ASN A 48 -12.05 25.80 -3.13
CA ASN A 48 -10.85 24.92 -3.01
C ASN A 48 -10.18 24.60 -4.36
N SER A 49 -10.92 24.72 -5.47
CA SER A 49 -10.43 24.49 -6.84
C SER A 49 -9.28 25.42 -7.26
N ILE A 50 -9.06 26.55 -6.59
CA ILE A 50 -7.89 27.43 -6.86
C ILE A 50 -6.55 26.71 -6.60
N TRP A 51 -6.56 25.66 -5.76
CA TRP A 51 -5.39 24.88 -5.39
C TRP A 51 -5.13 23.69 -6.29
N TYR A 52 -6.09 23.32 -7.15
CA TYR A 52 -5.99 22.14 -8.00
C TYR A 52 -5.18 22.44 -9.27
N THR A 53 -4.51 21.41 -9.79
CA THR A 53 -3.86 21.49 -11.10
C THR A 53 -4.89 21.69 -12.20
N GLU A 54 -4.50 22.34 -13.30
CA GLU A 54 -5.40 22.52 -14.44
C GLU A 54 -5.78 21.18 -15.06
N GLU A 55 -4.85 20.23 -15.12
CA GLU A 55 -5.12 18.87 -15.58
C GLU A 55 -6.23 18.21 -14.77
N PHE A 56 -6.15 18.28 -13.42
CA PHE A 56 -7.16 17.74 -12.53
C PHE A 56 -8.54 18.37 -12.75
N LYS A 57 -8.60 19.70 -12.91
CA LYS A 57 -9.86 20.43 -13.12
C LYS A 57 -10.58 20.01 -14.41
N GLN A 58 -9.85 19.51 -15.40
CA GLN A 58 -10.39 19.12 -16.72
C GLN A 58 -10.64 17.61 -16.85
N LEU A 59 -10.43 16.82 -15.79
CA LEU A 59 -10.52 15.36 -15.88
C LEU A 59 -11.84 14.85 -16.44
N GLY A 60 -12.95 15.42 -16.01
CA GLY A 60 -14.28 14.97 -16.47
C GLY A 60 -14.59 15.29 -17.93
N ASN A 61 -13.77 16.12 -18.60
CA ASN A 61 -13.88 16.34 -20.05
C ASN A 61 -13.12 15.29 -20.86
N ASN A 62 -12.12 14.64 -20.25
CA ASN A 62 -11.17 13.77 -20.94
C ASN A 62 -11.28 12.32 -20.52
N GLU A 63 -11.89 12.04 -19.37
CA GLU A 63 -11.94 10.72 -18.77
C GLU A 63 -13.37 10.32 -18.42
N ASN A 64 -13.69 9.02 -18.56
CA ASN A 64 -14.96 8.45 -18.13
C ASN A 64 -14.90 7.90 -16.70
N VAL A 65 -13.72 7.51 -16.26
CA VAL A 65 -13.49 6.89 -14.94
C VAL A 65 -12.22 7.43 -14.31
N VAL A 66 -12.29 7.79 -13.03
CA VAL A 66 -11.10 8.16 -12.22
C VAL A 66 -11.05 7.35 -10.94
N ILE A 67 -9.84 7.02 -10.50
CA ILE A 67 -9.58 6.36 -9.21
C ILE A 67 -8.79 7.34 -8.35
N ILE A 68 -9.36 7.76 -7.24
CA ILE A 68 -8.76 8.71 -6.29
C ILE A 68 -8.28 7.94 -5.06
N PHE A 69 -7.00 8.05 -4.72
CA PHE A 69 -6.45 7.42 -3.53
C PHE A 69 -6.83 8.18 -2.25
N ASP A 70 -7.07 7.42 -1.18
CA ASP A 70 -7.58 7.93 0.08
C ASP A 70 -6.66 8.95 0.75
N SER A 71 -7.24 10.05 1.11
CA SER A 71 -6.68 11.07 2.01
C SER A 71 -7.77 12.03 2.43
N ILE A 72 -7.71 12.52 3.65
CA ILE A 72 -8.61 13.60 4.07
C ILE A 72 -8.51 14.83 3.16
N LEU A 73 -7.33 15.05 2.54
CA LEU A 73 -7.09 16.15 1.62
C LEU A 73 -7.63 15.90 0.21
N SER A 74 -7.92 14.66 -0.18
CA SER A 74 -8.52 14.34 -1.48
C SER A 74 -10.06 14.37 -1.47
N VAL A 75 -10.70 14.38 -0.30
CA VAL A 75 -12.16 14.43 -0.18
C VAL A 75 -12.77 15.66 -0.86
N PRO A 76 -12.30 16.90 -0.63
CA PRO A 76 -12.84 18.07 -1.33
C PRO A 76 -12.62 18.02 -2.84
N ALA A 77 -11.54 17.37 -3.30
CA ALA A 77 -11.24 17.22 -4.72
C ALA A 77 -12.18 16.20 -5.38
N ALA A 78 -12.45 15.07 -4.72
CA ALA A 78 -13.43 14.09 -5.19
C ALA A 78 -14.83 14.72 -5.32
N ASN A 79 -15.24 15.48 -4.31
CA ASN A 79 -16.53 16.19 -4.31
C ASN A 79 -16.58 17.27 -5.40
N PHE A 80 -15.47 17.97 -5.67
CA PHE A 80 -15.38 18.92 -6.79
C PHE A 80 -15.66 18.20 -8.12
N LEU A 81 -15.01 17.08 -8.40
CA LEU A 81 -15.24 16.32 -9.62
C LEU A 81 -16.70 15.84 -9.70
N ARG A 82 -17.27 15.32 -8.62
CA ARG A 82 -18.67 14.86 -8.58
C ARG A 82 -19.65 15.95 -8.91
N THR A 83 -19.41 17.17 -8.39
CA THR A 83 -20.28 18.33 -8.60
C THR A 83 -20.19 18.88 -10.03
N HIS A 84 -18.97 18.95 -10.58
CA HIS A 84 -18.76 19.59 -11.90
C HIS A 84 -18.90 18.62 -13.08
N PHE A 85 -18.76 17.31 -12.83
CA PHE A 85 -18.81 16.26 -13.85
C PHE A 85 -19.71 15.10 -13.38
N PRO A 86 -21.05 15.29 -13.36
CA PRO A 86 -21.98 14.27 -12.85
C PRO A 86 -21.91 12.93 -13.59
N GLN A 87 -21.48 12.95 -14.86
CA GLN A 87 -21.32 11.76 -15.70
C GLN A 87 -20.03 10.97 -15.39
N LEU A 88 -19.06 11.60 -14.71
CA LEU A 88 -17.78 10.97 -14.39
C LEU A 88 -17.98 9.88 -13.33
N ARG A 89 -17.56 8.67 -13.61
CA ARG A 89 -17.49 7.61 -12.62
C ARG A 89 -16.29 7.85 -11.73
N ILE A 90 -16.52 8.05 -10.44
CA ILE A 90 -15.47 8.36 -9.46
C ILE A 90 -15.37 7.19 -8.48
N ILE A 91 -14.22 6.56 -8.46
CA ILE A 91 -13.85 5.49 -7.54
C ILE A 91 -12.92 6.08 -6.49
N TYR A 92 -13.31 6.01 -5.23
CA TYR A 92 -12.48 6.41 -4.11
C TYR A 92 -11.86 5.15 -3.50
N TRP A 93 -10.56 4.98 -3.67
CA TRP A 93 -9.80 3.81 -3.27
C TRP A 93 -9.14 4.02 -1.89
N PHE A 94 -9.57 3.22 -0.90
CA PHE A 94 -8.96 3.17 0.41
C PHE A 94 -7.73 2.25 0.37
N TRP A 95 -6.57 2.84 0.28
CA TRP A 95 -5.28 2.12 0.33
C TRP A 95 -4.86 1.75 1.74
N ASN A 96 -5.41 2.41 2.74
CA ASN A 96 -5.13 2.18 4.14
C ASN A 96 -6.38 1.70 4.85
N HIS A 97 -6.19 0.90 5.93
CA HIS A 97 -7.27 0.58 6.85
C HIS A 97 -7.93 1.85 7.39
N ILE A 98 -9.25 1.85 7.49
CA ILE A 98 -10.04 3.02 7.85
C ILE A 98 -10.06 3.19 9.36
N ASN A 99 -9.16 4.03 9.88
CA ASN A 99 -9.12 4.39 11.31
C ASN A 99 -10.00 5.60 11.64
N ASP A 100 -10.43 6.36 10.64
CA ASP A 100 -11.18 7.61 10.78
C ASP A 100 -12.25 7.69 9.70
N ASN A 101 -13.51 7.70 10.13
CA ASN A 101 -14.63 7.73 9.19
C ASN A 101 -14.92 9.11 8.58
N ARG A 102 -14.19 10.16 8.95
CA ARG A 102 -14.36 11.51 8.36
C ARG A 102 -14.20 11.55 6.85
N ILE A 103 -13.36 10.66 6.30
CA ILE A 103 -13.24 10.51 4.84
C ILE A 103 -14.56 9.99 4.28
N LEU A 104 -15.09 8.92 4.85
CA LEU A 104 -16.34 8.29 4.40
C LEU A 104 -17.52 9.25 4.42
N THR A 105 -17.68 9.95 5.56
CA THR A 105 -18.79 10.90 5.78
C THR A 105 -18.63 12.20 4.99
N GLY A 106 -17.40 12.53 4.60
CA GLY A 106 -17.09 13.71 3.79
C GLY A 106 -17.32 13.53 2.28
N LEU A 107 -17.40 12.30 1.79
CA LEU A 107 -17.62 12.01 0.37
C LEU A 107 -19.09 12.16 -0.01
N GLN A 108 -19.35 12.85 -1.11
CA GLN A 108 -20.70 13.01 -1.67
C GLN A 108 -21.26 11.68 -2.17
N GLU A 109 -22.58 11.61 -2.23
CA GLU A 109 -23.32 10.51 -2.87
C GLU A 109 -22.94 10.35 -4.35
N GLY A 110 -22.92 9.10 -4.81
CA GLY A 110 -22.54 8.76 -6.19
C GLY A 110 -21.02 8.64 -6.40
N ILE A 111 -20.19 8.82 -5.36
CA ILE A 111 -18.77 8.42 -5.37
C ILE A 111 -18.69 6.98 -4.88
N GLU A 112 -18.19 6.08 -5.72
CA GLU A 112 -17.98 4.68 -5.35
C GLU A 112 -16.83 4.56 -4.34
N LYS A 113 -17.02 3.76 -3.31
CA LYS A 113 -16.04 3.56 -2.25
C LYS A 113 -15.56 2.12 -2.29
N TRP A 114 -14.25 1.93 -2.40
CA TRP A 114 -13.61 0.64 -2.54
C TRP A 114 -12.45 0.49 -1.55
N SER A 115 -12.27 -0.70 -1.00
CA SER A 115 -11.17 -1.02 -0.09
C SER A 115 -10.56 -2.38 -0.39
N TYR A 116 -9.32 -2.55 0.06
CA TYR A 116 -8.63 -3.85 0.06
C TYR A 116 -8.85 -4.61 1.38
N ASP A 117 -9.40 -3.97 2.39
CA ASP A 117 -9.67 -4.58 3.70
C ASP A 117 -11.12 -5.08 3.73
N ILE A 118 -11.27 -6.40 3.82
CA ILE A 118 -12.59 -7.05 3.78
C ILE A 118 -13.48 -6.67 4.96
N GLU A 119 -12.89 -6.40 6.13
CA GLU A 119 -13.63 -5.99 7.31
C GLU A 119 -14.10 -4.53 7.18
N ASP A 120 -13.28 -3.65 6.59
CA ASP A 120 -13.72 -2.30 6.24
C ASP A 120 -14.88 -2.35 5.23
N CYS A 121 -14.78 -3.24 4.23
CA CYS A 121 -15.85 -3.43 3.25
C CYS A 121 -17.17 -3.83 3.91
N LYS A 122 -17.16 -4.81 4.81
CA LYS A 122 -18.34 -5.25 5.56
C LYS A 122 -18.88 -4.16 6.48
N LYS A 123 -17.99 -3.49 7.22
CA LYS A 123 -18.37 -2.50 8.24
C LYS A 123 -18.96 -1.23 7.65
N TYR A 124 -18.47 -0.80 6.50
CA TYR A 124 -18.80 0.50 5.89
C TYR A 124 -19.53 0.38 4.56
N ASP A 125 -19.96 -0.83 4.18
CA ASP A 125 -20.63 -1.13 2.90
C ASP A 125 -19.81 -0.62 1.70
N LEU A 126 -18.53 -1.06 1.64
CA LEU A 126 -17.63 -0.71 0.56
C LEU A 126 -17.49 -1.89 -0.40
N ARG A 127 -17.15 -1.59 -1.64
CA ARG A 127 -16.78 -2.60 -2.62
C ARG A 127 -15.36 -3.09 -2.35
N TYR A 128 -15.11 -4.36 -2.61
CA TYR A 128 -13.81 -4.97 -2.42
C TYR A 128 -13.01 -5.01 -3.71
N ASN A 129 -11.72 -4.67 -3.63
CA ASN A 129 -10.70 -5.06 -4.57
C ASN A 129 -9.42 -5.41 -3.78
N THR A 130 -8.56 -6.28 -4.31
CA THR A 130 -7.33 -6.67 -3.62
C THR A 130 -6.24 -5.61 -3.72
N GLN A 131 -5.12 -5.81 -3.04
CA GLN A 131 -3.88 -5.07 -3.30
C GLN A 131 -3.28 -5.47 -4.64
N PHE A 132 -2.30 -4.69 -5.10
CA PHE A 132 -1.61 -4.92 -6.37
C PHE A 132 -0.11 -4.68 -6.24
N TYR A 133 0.62 -5.23 -7.20
CA TYR A 133 2.05 -5.01 -7.35
C TYR A 133 2.42 -4.71 -8.82
N PHE A 134 3.55 -4.06 -9.02
CA PHE A 134 4.08 -3.75 -10.34
C PHE A 134 5.16 -4.75 -10.73
N LYS A 135 4.97 -5.45 -11.86
CA LYS A 135 5.97 -6.39 -12.38
C LYS A 135 7.31 -5.72 -12.71
N GLU A 136 7.30 -4.44 -13.06
CA GLU A 136 8.50 -3.65 -13.37
C GLU A 136 9.43 -3.45 -12.17
N LEU A 137 8.95 -3.71 -10.97
CA LEU A 137 9.75 -3.65 -9.76
C LEU A 137 10.54 -4.95 -9.52
N ILE A 138 10.18 -6.01 -10.24
CA ILE A 138 10.91 -7.27 -10.18
C ILE A 138 12.23 -7.07 -10.90
N ARG A 139 13.32 -7.32 -10.18
CA ARG A 139 14.67 -7.30 -10.77
C ARG A 139 15.12 -8.73 -11.01
N ASP A 140 15.87 -8.92 -12.09
CA ASP A 140 16.45 -10.22 -12.40
C ASP A 140 17.49 -10.61 -11.33
N VAL A 141 17.26 -11.73 -10.65
CA VAL A 141 17.96 -12.11 -9.40
C VAL A 141 19.25 -12.89 -9.68
N SER A 142 19.71 -12.96 -10.94
CA SER A 142 20.81 -13.85 -11.33
C SER A 142 22.18 -13.58 -10.68
N SER A 143 22.33 -12.55 -9.84
CA SER A 143 23.63 -12.16 -9.29
C SER A 143 23.65 -11.43 -7.94
N THR A 144 22.56 -11.37 -7.14
CA THR A 144 22.64 -10.70 -5.84
C THR A 144 22.97 -11.69 -4.73
N ASP A 145 24.16 -11.57 -4.16
CA ASP A 145 24.50 -12.29 -2.94
C ASP A 145 23.54 -11.93 -1.83
N THR A 146 22.91 -12.95 -1.22
CA THR A 146 22.09 -12.78 -0.02
C THR A 146 22.99 -12.29 1.11
N ILE A 147 22.59 -11.19 1.77
CA ILE A 147 23.32 -10.59 2.88
C ILE A 147 22.63 -10.91 4.21
N TRP A 148 21.28 -10.91 4.20
CA TRP A 148 20.49 -11.15 5.41
C TRP A 148 19.54 -12.33 5.21
N ASP A 149 19.31 -13.06 6.30
CA ASP A 149 18.28 -14.09 6.30
C ASP A 149 16.88 -13.46 6.36
N PHE A 150 16.70 -12.42 7.20
CA PHE A 150 15.44 -11.75 7.36
C PHE A 150 15.57 -10.24 7.19
N CYS A 151 14.52 -9.61 6.63
CA CYS A 151 14.39 -8.16 6.65
C CYS A 151 12.99 -7.73 7.11
N PHE A 152 12.95 -6.63 7.88
CA PHE A 152 11.75 -5.89 8.22
C PHE A 152 11.94 -4.42 7.85
N ILE A 153 10.97 -3.84 7.13
CA ILE A 153 10.98 -2.41 6.79
C ILE A 153 9.56 -1.89 7.02
N GLY A 154 9.37 -1.08 8.06
CA GLY A 154 8.04 -0.59 8.37
C GLY A 154 8.00 0.39 9.54
N GLY A 155 6.85 1.05 9.74
CA GLY A 155 6.63 1.96 10.86
C GLY A 155 6.37 1.23 12.18
N GLU A 156 6.66 1.88 13.29
CA GLU A 156 6.32 1.41 14.65
C GLU A 156 4.83 1.14 14.78
N LYS A 157 3.98 2.12 14.48
CA LYS A 157 2.51 2.03 14.47
C LYS A 157 1.95 1.29 15.69
N GLY A 158 2.54 1.52 16.89
CA GLY A 158 2.14 0.90 18.14
C GLY A 158 2.44 -0.60 18.28
N ARG A 159 3.27 -1.20 17.41
CA ARG A 159 3.59 -2.63 17.37
C ARG A 159 5.06 -2.97 17.65
N ILE A 160 5.82 -2.02 18.21
CA ILE A 160 7.25 -2.18 18.46
C ILE A 160 7.56 -3.45 19.27
N ALA A 161 6.79 -3.75 20.31
CA ALA A 161 7.01 -4.94 21.15
C ALA A 161 6.87 -6.24 20.34
N THR A 162 5.92 -6.32 19.41
CA THR A 162 5.75 -7.50 18.54
C THR A 162 6.89 -7.60 17.53
N ILE A 163 7.36 -6.47 16.99
CA ILE A 163 8.50 -6.44 16.07
C ILE A 163 9.78 -6.93 16.78
N GLU A 164 10.05 -6.43 17.98
CA GLU A 164 11.22 -6.83 18.77
C GLU A 164 11.14 -8.32 19.17
N LYS A 165 9.98 -8.79 19.63
CA LYS A 165 9.78 -10.22 19.92
C LYS A 165 10.06 -11.10 18.71
N CYS A 166 9.64 -10.67 17.52
CA CYS A 166 9.92 -11.39 16.29
C CYS A 166 11.43 -11.41 15.97
N ARG A 167 12.10 -10.26 16.12
CA ARG A 167 13.57 -10.17 15.96
C ARG A 167 14.30 -11.12 16.90
N ASP A 168 13.96 -11.11 18.19
CA ASP A 168 14.54 -11.98 19.19
C ASP A 168 14.41 -13.47 18.86
N LEU A 169 13.26 -13.88 18.32
CA LEU A 169 13.03 -15.26 17.87
C LEU A 169 13.93 -15.64 16.68
N ILE A 170 14.08 -14.73 15.72
CA ILE A 170 14.95 -14.90 14.54
C ILE A 170 16.41 -15.03 14.98
N GLU A 171 16.88 -14.16 15.88
CA GLU A 171 18.25 -14.18 16.39
C GLU A 171 18.52 -15.42 17.24
N LYS A 172 17.58 -15.88 18.07
CA LYS A 172 17.65 -17.14 18.81
C LYS A 172 17.70 -18.35 17.88
N ALA A 173 17.10 -18.28 16.71
CA ALA A 173 17.20 -19.31 15.67
C ALA A 173 18.58 -19.30 14.95
N GLY A 174 19.46 -18.34 15.25
CA GLY A 174 20.79 -18.23 14.67
C GLY A 174 20.83 -17.52 13.29
N TYR A 175 19.76 -16.82 12.91
CA TYR A 175 19.66 -16.13 11.62
C TYR A 175 20.02 -14.65 11.73
N SER A 176 20.61 -14.11 10.66
CA SER A 176 20.88 -12.69 10.49
C SER A 176 19.62 -11.92 10.17
N SER A 177 19.50 -10.68 10.66
CA SER A 177 18.35 -9.84 10.43
C SER A 177 18.72 -8.39 10.12
N ASN A 178 17.91 -7.73 9.25
CA ASN A 178 17.98 -6.29 8.98
C ASN A 178 16.61 -5.66 9.23
N PHE A 179 16.46 -5.00 10.37
CA PHE A 179 15.21 -4.39 10.79
C PHE A 179 15.31 -2.86 10.71
N ILE A 180 14.58 -2.27 9.77
CA ILE A 180 14.46 -0.82 9.59
C ILE A 180 13.09 -0.39 10.09
N ILE A 181 13.06 0.15 11.31
CA ILE A 181 11.86 0.56 12.00
C ILE A 181 11.75 2.09 11.91
N VAL A 182 10.72 2.56 11.20
CA VAL A 182 10.46 3.99 11.02
C VAL A 182 9.64 4.49 12.20
N SER A 183 10.16 5.49 12.90
CA SER A 183 9.54 6.07 14.09
C SER A 183 8.21 6.76 13.79
N ASP A 184 7.29 6.71 14.74
CA ASP A 184 6.03 7.47 14.70
C ASP A 184 6.26 8.98 14.97
N ASP A 185 7.39 9.37 15.57
CA ASP A 185 7.81 10.78 15.69
C ASP A 185 8.08 11.38 14.30
N ARG A 186 7.35 12.45 13.96
CA ARG A 186 7.38 13.06 12.63
C ARG A 186 8.80 13.49 12.20
N LYS A 187 9.58 14.08 13.10
CA LYS A 187 10.93 14.61 12.77
C LYS A 187 11.94 13.50 12.53
N LYS A 188 11.82 12.39 13.29
CA LYS A 188 12.64 11.19 13.09
C LYS A 188 12.21 10.46 11.84
N ARG A 189 10.90 10.31 11.63
CA ARG A 189 10.30 9.64 10.48
C ARG A 189 10.79 10.20 9.14
N GLU A 190 10.78 11.53 8.96
CA GLU A 190 11.21 12.18 7.73
C GLU A 190 12.66 11.82 7.34
N LYS A 191 13.53 11.59 8.32
CA LYS A 191 14.94 11.18 8.12
C LYS A 191 15.12 9.68 7.87
N GLN A 192 14.14 8.86 8.24
CA GLN A 192 14.20 7.40 8.18
C GLN A 192 13.46 6.81 6.96
N LEU A 193 12.70 7.64 6.23
CA LEU A 193 12.01 7.19 5.04
C LEU A 193 13.01 6.82 3.94
N LEU A 194 12.88 5.61 3.43
CA LEU A 194 13.68 5.12 2.32
C LEU A 194 12.92 5.28 1.00
N PRO A 195 13.61 5.62 -0.08
CA PRO A 195 13.06 5.45 -1.43
C PRO A 195 12.65 4.00 -1.66
N TYR A 196 11.58 3.78 -2.43
CA TYR A 196 11.11 2.41 -2.65
C TYR A 196 12.14 1.53 -3.36
N SER A 197 12.98 2.09 -4.23
CA SER A 197 14.10 1.37 -4.83
C SER A 197 15.06 0.77 -3.81
N SER A 198 15.36 1.51 -2.72
CA SER A 198 16.19 1.01 -1.61
C SER A 198 15.50 -0.10 -0.83
N ILE A 199 14.17 -0.03 -0.69
CA ILE A 199 13.39 -1.11 -0.07
C ILE A 199 13.51 -2.39 -0.91
N VAL A 200 13.35 -2.27 -2.24
CA VAL A 200 13.51 -3.40 -3.16
C VAL A 200 14.93 -3.98 -3.08
N ASP A 201 15.97 -3.13 -2.99
CA ASP A 201 17.36 -3.59 -2.84
C ASP A 201 17.57 -4.42 -1.56
N ILE A 202 16.96 -4.01 -0.44
CA ILE A 202 17.02 -4.76 0.82
C ILE A 202 16.28 -6.10 0.69
N ILE A 203 15.09 -6.09 0.10
CA ILE A 203 14.30 -7.29 -0.15
C ILE A 203 15.11 -8.29 -1.01
N GLN A 204 15.72 -7.82 -2.08
CA GLN A 204 16.53 -8.67 -2.97
C GLN A 204 17.69 -9.35 -2.23
N LYS A 205 18.34 -8.65 -1.32
CA LYS A 205 19.45 -9.12 -0.51
C LYS A 205 19.04 -9.94 0.72
N SER A 206 17.74 -10.22 0.87
CA SER A 206 17.19 -10.99 1.99
C SER A 206 16.56 -12.30 1.50
N ARG A 207 16.51 -13.32 2.36
CA ARG A 207 15.85 -14.60 2.08
C ARG A 207 14.36 -14.57 2.45
N CYS A 208 14.03 -13.85 3.53
CA CYS A 208 12.69 -13.79 4.10
C CYS A 208 12.29 -12.36 4.45
N ILE A 209 11.08 -11.97 4.09
CA ILE A 209 10.47 -10.69 4.50
C ILE A 209 9.69 -10.94 5.79
N VAL A 210 9.81 -10.03 6.75
CA VAL A 210 8.98 -9.99 7.96
C VAL A 210 7.87 -8.96 7.77
N ASP A 211 6.62 -9.37 7.96
CA ASP A 211 5.45 -8.51 7.93
C ASP A 211 4.69 -8.60 9.25
N ILE A 212 4.76 -7.55 10.03
CA ILE A 212 3.99 -7.45 11.28
C ILE A 212 2.86 -6.45 11.05
N VAL A 213 1.62 -6.90 11.00
CA VAL A 213 0.46 -6.05 10.84
C VAL A 213 -0.07 -5.56 12.18
N SER A 214 -0.76 -4.41 12.18
CA SER A 214 -1.50 -3.94 13.35
C SER A 214 -2.66 -4.89 13.65
N PRO A 215 -3.03 -5.11 14.94
CA PRO A 215 -4.16 -5.98 15.31
C PRO A 215 -5.49 -5.61 14.65
N THR A 216 -5.67 -4.34 14.30
CA THR A 216 -6.89 -3.84 13.65
C THR A 216 -6.90 -4.02 12.13
N GLN A 217 -5.75 -4.29 11.51
CA GLN A 217 -5.64 -4.43 10.05
C GLN A 217 -5.95 -5.86 9.63
N LYS A 218 -6.91 -6.03 8.74
CA LYS A 218 -7.37 -7.33 8.21
C LYS A 218 -7.20 -7.45 6.69
N GLY A 219 -6.73 -6.41 6.04
CA GLY A 219 -6.46 -6.42 4.61
C GLY A 219 -5.03 -6.81 4.27
N LEU A 220 -4.84 -7.30 3.05
CA LEU A 220 -3.55 -7.71 2.51
C LEU A 220 -2.60 -6.50 2.39
N THR A 221 -1.47 -6.52 3.09
CA THR A 221 -0.44 -5.48 2.95
C THR A 221 0.34 -5.64 1.64
N LEU A 222 1.25 -4.70 1.37
CA LEU A 222 2.15 -4.80 0.22
C LEU A 222 3.22 -5.90 0.41
N ARG A 223 3.63 -6.21 1.65
CA ARG A 223 4.72 -7.16 1.98
C ARG A 223 4.50 -8.58 1.46
N PRO A 224 3.31 -9.19 1.59
CA PRO A 224 3.03 -10.48 0.97
C PRO A 224 3.21 -10.50 -0.55
N LEU A 225 2.82 -9.42 -1.23
CA LEU A 225 3.01 -9.31 -2.68
C LEU A 225 4.49 -9.11 -3.03
N GLU A 226 5.24 -8.33 -2.26
CA GLU A 226 6.69 -8.25 -2.41
C GLU A 226 7.35 -9.63 -2.24
N ALA A 227 6.95 -10.41 -1.22
CA ALA A 227 7.44 -11.77 -1.04
C ALA A 227 7.13 -12.67 -2.24
N LEU A 228 5.88 -12.63 -2.71
CA LEU A 228 5.40 -13.39 -3.86
C LEU A 228 6.21 -13.09 -5.14
N TYR A 229 6.32 -11.81 -5.49
CA TYR A 229 6.93 -11.40 -6.75
C TYR A 229 8.46 -11.44 -6.74
N HIS A 230 9.09 -11.20 -5.60
CA HIS A 230 10.55 -11.30 -5.45
C HIS A 230 11.03 -12.69 -5.05
N ARG A 231 10.14 -13.70 -5.02
CA ARG A 231 10.45 -15.08 -4.64
C ARG A 231 11.18 -15.15 -3.30
N LYS A 232 10.62 -14.49 -2.29
CA LYS A 232 11.13 -14.50 -0.91
C LYS A 232 10.15 -15.24 -0.01
N LYS A 233 10.66 -15.82 1.06
CA LYS A 233 9.81 -16.30 2.14
C LYS A 233 9.15 -15.12 2.85
N LEU A 234 8.02 -15.40 3.52
CA LEU A 234 7.29 -14.42 4.33
C LEU A 234 7.10 -14.96 5.74
N LEU A 235 7.48 -14.18 6.73
CA LEU A 235 7.16 -14.42 8.14
C LEU A 235 6.18 -13.32 8.59
N THR A 236 4.95 -13.68 8.96
CA THR A 236 3.90 -12.69 9.24
C THR A 236 3.03 -13.06 10.44
N ASN A 237 2.46 -12.07 11.12
CA ASN A 237 1.41 -12.27 12.12
C ASN A 237 -0.01 -12.15 11.53
N PHE A 238 -0.13 -12.02 10.22
CA PHE A 238 -1.40 -11.86 9.52
C PHE A 238 -2.03 -13.23 9.23
N GLU A 239 -2.97 -13.68 10.07
CA GLU A 239 -3.63 -15.00 9.94
C GLU A 239 -4.43 -15.15 8.66
N GLU A 240 -5.11 -14.08 8.20
CA GLU A 240 -5.96 -14.11 7.01
C GLU A 240 -5.18 -14.38 5.72
N ILE A 241 -3.84 -14.35 5.78
CA ILE A 241 -2.97 -14.73 4.66
C ILE A 241 -3.22 -16.18 4.21
N LYS A 242 -3.67 -17.05 5.11
CA LYS A 242 -3.97 -18.46 4.83
C LYS A 242 -5.13 -18.65 3.84
N HIS A 243 -5.94 -17.61 3.66
CA HIS A 243 -7.06 -17.60 2.72
C HIS A 243 -6.71 -17.03 1.35
N GLN A 244 -5.47 -16.60 1.16
CA GLN A 244 -5.01 -16.10 -0.15
C GLN A 244 -4.64 -17.27 -1.06
N ASP A 245 -4.96 -17.16 -2.34
CA ASP A 245 -4.73 -18.20 -3.35
C ASP A 245 -3.24 -18.49 -3.63
N PHE A 246 -2.34 -17.56 -3.25
CA PHE A 246 -0.89 -17.76 -3.28
C PHE A 246 -0.32 -18.34 -1.97
N PHE A 247 -1.15 -18.66 -0.98
CA PHE A 247 -0.64 -19.22 0.27
C PHE A 247 -0.02 -20.60 0.06
N ALA A 248 1.18 -20.77 0.56
CA ALA A 248 1.89 -22.05 0.63
C ALA A 248 2.70 -22.06 1.94
N PRO A 249 2.53 -23.06 2.82
CA PRO A 249 3.23 -23.11 4.11
C PRO A 249 4.76 -23.20 3.95
N GLU A 250 5.25 -23.63 2.80
CA GLU A 250 6.68 -23.62 2.47
C GLU A 250 7.22 -22.20 2.23
N ASN A 251 6.35 -21.28 1.82
CA ASN A 251 6.69 -19.90 1.48
C ASN A 251 6.30 -18.91 2.56
N ILE A 252 5.24 -19.20 3.33
CA ILE A 252 4.62 -18.27 4.28
C ILE A 252 4.47 -18.94 5.63
N CYS A 253 5.11 -18.39 6.65
CA CYS A 253 4.98 -18.82 8.04
C CYS A 253 4.21 -17.75 8.84
N VAL A 254 3.17 -18.18 9.56
CA VAL A 254 2.41 -17.31 10.46
C VAL A 254 2.95 -17.47 11.87
N ILE A 255 3.38 -16.36 12.49
CA ILE A 255 4.17 -16.33 13.75
C ILE A 255 3.34 -16.41 15.04
N ASN A 256 2.08 -16.83 14.99
CA ASN A 256 1.30 -16.98 16.21
C ASN A 256 1.75 -18.27 16.94
N ASP A 257 2.28 -18.10 18.15
CA ASP A 257 2.71 -19.17 19.04
C ASP A 257 3.84 -20.07 18.51
N ILE A 258 4.66 -19.59 17.55
CA ILE A 258 5.82 -20.33 17.05
C ILE A 258 7.05 -20.17 17.96
N THR A 259 7.94 -21.15 17.86
CA THR A 259 9.25 -21.19 18.51
C THR A 259 10.38 -20.88 17.52
N TYR A 260 11.60 -20.70 18.02
CA TYR A 260 12.76 -20.57 17.15
C TYR A 260 13.03 -21.84 16.31
N ASN A 261 12.63 -23.04 16.79
CA ASN A 261 12.73 -24.28 16.01
C ASN A 261 11.80 -24.27 14.79
N ASP A 262 10.61 -23.68 14.91
CA ASP A 262 9.69 -23.53 13.77
C ASP A 262 10.29 -22.60 12.70
N ILE A 263 11.01 -21.55 13.12
CA ILE A 263 11.74 -20.68 12.20
C ILE A 263 12.84 -21.46 11.47
N ILE A 264 13.61 -22.29 12.18
CA ILE A 264 14.66 -23.12 11.58
C ILE A 264 14.05 -24.09 10.55
N SER A 265 12.98 -24.77 10.91
CA SER A 265 12.26 -25.69 10.04
C SER A 265 11.73 -24.97 8.78
N PHE A 266 11.08 -23.82 8.97
CA PHE A 266 10.56 -23.01 7.87
C PHE A 266 11.67 -22.55 6.91
N MET A 267 12.79 -22.04 7.43
CA MET A 267 13.89 -21.53 6.60
C MET A 267 14.65 -22.63 5.85
N SER A 268 14.65 -23.86 6.38
CA SER A 268 15.28 -25.03 5.73
C SER A 268 14.38 -25.68 4.67
N THR A 269 13.07 -25.44 4.70
CA THR A 269 12.13 -26.00 3.73
C THR A 269 12.31 -25.29 2.37
N PRO A 270 12.43 -26.00 1.23
CA PRO A 270 12.45 -25.40 -0.09
C PRO A 270 11.17 -24.63 -0.39
N MET A 271 11.29 -23.52 -1.11
CA MET A 271 10.12 -22.76 -1.55
C MET A 271 9.33 -23.53 -2.61
N ARG A 272 8.01 -23.46 -2.52
CA ARG A 272 7.07 -23.93 -3.54
C ARG A 272 6.89 -22.84 -4.61
N ASP A 273 6.89 -23.24 -5.88
CA ASP A 273 6.54 -22.32 -6.95
C ASP A 273 5.03 -22.05 -6.96
N ILE A 274 4.69 -20.77 -7.05
CA ILE A 274 3.31 -20.31 -7.19
C ILE A 274 3.02 -20.12 -8.68
N PRO A 275 1.90 -20.64 -9.21
CA PRO A 275 1.55 -20.49 -10.63
C PRO A 275 1.47 -19.02 -11.06
N ASP A 276 1.85 -18.75 -12.31
CA ASP A 276 1.83 -17.38 -12.84
C ASP A 276 0.41 -16.84 -12.98
N GLU A 277 -0.59 -17.70 -13.20
CA GLU A 277 -2.01 -17.33 -13.24
C GLU A 277 -2.47 -16.74 -11.89
N VAL A 278 -1.95 -17.25 -10.78
CA VAL A 278 -2.22 -16.72 -9.44
C VAL A 278 -1.55 -15.38 -9.26
N LYS A 279 -0.27 -15.25 -9.65
CA LYS A 279 0.46 -13.97 -9.56
C LYS A 279 -0.19 -12.89 -10.42
N GLU A 280 -0.64 -13.24 -11.65
CA GLU A 280 -1.31 -12.29 -12.55
C GLU A 280 -2.48 -11.56 -11.89
N GLN A 281 -3.20 -12.22 -10.99
CA GLN A 281 -4.34 -11.61 -10.31
C GLN A 281 -3.97 -10.39 -9.46
N TYR A 282 -2.74 -10.31 -8.98
CA TYR A 282 -2.23 -9.22 -8.14
C TYR A 282 -1.43 -8.17 -8.91
N THR A 283 -1.41 -8.24 -10.25
CA THR A 283 -0.79 -7.18 -11.06
C THR A 283 -1.61 -5.91 -11.03
N PHE A 284 -0.93 -4.77 -11.20
CA PHE A 284 -1.60 -3.47 -11.34
C PHE A 284 -2.64 -3.46 -12.47
N GLN A 285 -2.33 -4.10 -13.62
CA GLN A 285 -3.26 -4.17 -14.74
C GLN A 285 -4.55 -4.91 -14.36
N ASN A 286 -4.44 -6.07 -13.72
CA ASN A 286 -5.63 -6.83 -13.31
C ASN A 286 -6.40 -6.13 -12.17
N TRP A 287 -5.71 -5.46 -11.27
CA TRP A 287 -6.35 -4.60 -10.28
C TRP A 287 -7.20 -3.50 -10.94
N MET A 288 -6.68 -2.84 -11.99
CA MET A 288 -7.41 -1.85 -12.78
C MET A 288 -8.64 -2.46 -13.48
N ASN A 289 -8.49 -3.65 -14.08
CA ASN A 289 -9.55 -4.32 -14.84
C ASN A 289 -10.76 -4.64 -13.96
N ARG A 290 -10.56 -5.06 -12.71
CA ARG A 290 -11.64 -5.38 -11.77
C ARG A 290 -12.61 -4.24 -11.51
N PHE A 291 -12.20 -3.00 -11.65
CA PHE A 291 -13.13 -1.86 -11.55
C PHE A 291 -14.07 -1.76 -12.76
N SER A 292 -13.79 -2.45 -13.86
CA SER A 292 -14.61 -2.45 -15.07
C SER A 292 -15.61 -3.61 -15.13
N GLU A 293 -15.44 -4.63 -14.27
CA GLU A 293 -16.26 -5.84 -14.25
C GLU A 293 -17.53 -5.72 -13.39
N VAL A 294 -17.79 -4.52 -12.83
CA VAL A 294 -18.89 -4.27 -11.87
C VAL A 294 -19.88 -3.24 -12.43
#